data_1bbc6c8e229e7bb0f8a71f363cd05743
#
_entry.id   1bbc6c8e229e7bb0f8a71f363cd05743
#
_cell.length_a   1.000
_cell.length_b   1.000
_cell.length_c   1.000
_cell.angle_alpha   90.00
_cell.angle_beta   90.00
_cell.angle_gamma   90.00
#
_symmetry.space_group_name_H-M   'P 1'
#
loop_
_entity.id
_entity.type
_entity.pdbx_description
1 polymer ?
#
loop_
_entity_poly.entity_id
_entity_poly.type
_entity_poly.pdbx_seq_one_letter_code
_entity_poly.pdbx_strand_id
1 'polypeptide(L)'
;MLHDGRAIRVAVVGGSRIPFARSHSVYRHHSNQDLMTAALDGLINKLDLKGQTLGEVALGAVIKHSRDWNLARECVIESGLNIRTPAVDLQRACGTSIEAAIMIANKIALGQIEAGIAGGTDTVSDAPIVFSDPYRRMLLDMHAAHSLGDRIKPLLRFRPGFLKPEFPGVKEPRTGLSMGESTEITAKEWDVQREHQDQLALASHTKAAAAYDEGFYDDLVVPFEDVEEDNNIRRDTTFEKLSKLKPAFDRSGEGTMTAGNSTPLTDGASAVPVSYTHLTLPTNVQQCRSRWSP
;
A
#
# COMPACT_ATOMS: atom_id res chain seq x y z
N MET A 1 -24.68 -9.28 -15.66
CA MET A 1 -25.76 -9.06 -16.62
C MET A 1 -25.44 -7.83 -17.46
N LEU A 2 -25.80 -7.82 -18.72
CA LEU A 2 -25.69 -6.62 -19.53
C LEU A 2 -26.98 -5.82 -19.32
N HIS A 3 -26.90 -4.57 -18.93
CA HIS A 3 -28.07 -3.69 -18.92
C HIS A 3 -28.35 -3.30 -20.38
N ASP A 4 -29.47 -3.72 -20.95
CA ASP A 4 -29.86 -3.52 -22.37
C ASP A 4 -28.78 -4.01 -23.37
N GLY A 5 -28.08 -5.09 -23.08
CA GLY A 5 -27.04 -5.65 -23.95
C GLY A 5 -25.74 -4.86 -23.98
N ARG A 6 -25.60 -3.82 -23.17
CA ARG A 6 -24.36 -2.99 -23.04
C ARG A 6 -23.68 -3.24 -21.71
N ALA A 7 -22.35 -3.24 -21.73
CA ALA A 7 -21.55 -3.28 -20.49
C ALA A 7 -21.83 -2.02 -19.65
N ILE A 8 -22.06 -2.20 -18.35
CA ILE A 8 -22.18 -1.09 -17.41
C ILE A 8 -20.82 -0.36 -17.37
N ARG A 9 -20.85 0.95 -17.60
CA ARG A 9 -19.65 1.78 -17.49
C ARG A 9 -19.36 2.04 -16.01
N VAL A 10 -18.18 1.66 -15.59
CA VAL A 10 -17.68 1.84 -14.21
C VAL A 10 -16.84 3.10 -14.13
N ALA A 11 -16.95 3.80 -13.02
CA ALA A 11 -16.20 5.02 -12.74
C ALA A 11 -15.58 4.97 -11.34
N VAL A 12 -14.36 5.48 -11.23
CA VAL A 12 -13.76 5.91 -9.96
C VAL A 12 -14.25 7.34 -9.72
N VAL A 13 -14.98 7.54 -8.63
CA VAL A 13 -15.73 8.78 -8.39
C VAL A 13 -15.07 9.70 -7.37
N GLY A 14 -13.88 9.37 -6.92
CA GLY A 14 -13.11 10.17 -5.99
C GLY A 14 -11.92 9.40 -5.43
N GLY A 15 -11.35 9.91 -4.36
CA GLY A 15 -10.26 9.27 -3.65
C GLY A 15 -9.99 9.94 -2.31
N SER A 16 -9.32 9.22 -1.45
CA SER A 16 -8.75 9.71 -0.20
C SER A 16 -7.46 8.96 0.09
N ARG A 17 -6.48 9.64 0.64
CA ARG A 17 -5.26 9.03 1.17
C ARG A 17 -4.75 9.82 2.37
N ILE A 18 -4.00 9.18 3.23
CA ILE A 18 -3.17 9.89 4.21
C ILE A 18 -1.85 10.33 3.55
N PRO A 19 -1.11 11.29 4.12
CA PRO A 19 0.24 11.59 3.66
C PRO A 19 1.12 10.34 3.64
N PHE A 20 1.95 10.18 2.61
CA PHE A 20 2.92 9.10 2.59
C PHE A 20 4.17 9.49 3.37
N ALA A 21 4.52 8.69 4.33
CA ALA A 21 5.65 8.94 5.20
C ALA A 21 6.79 7.94 4.95
N ARG A 22 8.02 8.43 5.02
CA ARG A 22 9.20 7.57 4.97
C ARG A 22 9.14 6.57 6.12
N SER A 23 9.44 5.31 5.84
CA SER A 23 9.47 4.25 6.85
C SER A 23 10.37 4.59 8.05
N HIS A 24 10.00 4.08 9.21
CA HIS A 24 10.65 4.35 10.51
C HIS A 24 10.69 5.84 10.90
N SER A 25 9.72 6.64 10.40
CA SER A 25 9.56 8.04 10.78
C SER A 25 8.29 8.26 11.62
N VAL A 26 7.40 9.10 11.17
CA VAL A 26 6.21 9.56 11.92
C VAL A 26 5.18 8.45 12.19
N TYR A 27 5.02 7.48 11.29
CA TYR A 27 4.05 6.38 11.42
C TYR A 27 4.63 5.10 12.04
N ARG A 28 5.81 5.14 12.64
CA ARG A 28 6.52 3.96 13.15
C ARG A 28 5.76 3.14 14.21
N HIS A 29 4.71 3.68 14.78
CA HIS A 29 3.90 3.02 15.81
C HIS A 29 2.47 2.71 15.35
N HIS A 30 2.16 2.93 14.07
CA HIS A 30 0.86 2.68 13.48
C HIS A 30 0.87 1.40 12.67
N SER A 31 -0.19 0.63 12.82
CA SER A 31 -0.44 -0.60 12.07
C SER A 31 -1.04 -0.31 10.68
N ASN A 32 -1.07 -1.32 9.82
CA ASN A 32 -1.82 -1.25 8.56
C ASN A 32 -3.29 -0.90 8.79
N GLN A 33 -3.90 -1.41 9.85
CA GLN A 33 -5.29 -1.12 10.19
C GLN A 33 -5.47 0.37 10.52
N ASP A 34 -4.62 0.95 11.38
CA ASP A 34 -4.70 2.37 11.75
C ASP A 34 -4.60 3.28 10.50
N LEU A 35 -3.58 3.04 9.65
CA LEU A 35 -3.37 3.83 8.44
C LEU A 35 -4.54 3.70 7.46
N MET A 36 -5.03 2.48 7.26
CA MET A 36 -6.11 2.23 6.31
C MET A 36 -7.45 2.77 6.81
N THR A 37 -7.75 2.63 8.10
CA THR A 37 -8.97 3.18 8.71
C THR A 37 -8.99 4.69 8.57
N ALA A 38 -7.85 5.38 8.79
CA ALA A 38 -7.75 6.82 8.60
C ALA A 38 -8.05 7.26 7.14
N ALA A 39 -7.47 6.58 6.16
CA ALA A 39 -7.74 6.85 4.75
C ALA A 39 -9.21 6.56 4.37
N LEU A 40 -9.80 5.51 4.94
CA LEU A 40 -11.18 5.12 4.72
C LEU A 40 -12.15 6.14 5.35
N ASP A 41 -11.90 6.57 6.58
CA ASP A 41 -12.71 7.60 7.26
C ASP A 41 -12.64 8.95 6.55
N GLY A 42 -11.48 9.32 6.02
CA GLY A 42 -11.34 10.48 5.16
C GLY A 42 -12.26 10.40 3.93
N LEU A 43 -12.33 9.25 3.29
CA LEU A 43 -13.24 9.01 2.16
C LEU A 43 -14.71 9.02 2.58
N ILE A 44 -15.05 8.38 3.70
CA ILE A 44 -16.40 8.31 4.26
C ILE A 44 -16.93 9.70 4.58
N ASN A 45 -16.12 10.52 5.23
CA ASN A 45 -16.48 11.89 5.57
C ASN A 45 -16.64 12.77 4.32
N LYS A 46 -15.74 12.64 3.36
CA LYS A 46 -15.78 13.38 2.08
C LYS A 46 -17.03 13.10 1.28
N LEU A 47 -17.52 11.87 1.28
CA LEU A 47 -18.63 11.40 0.46
C LEU A 47 -19.94 11.19 1.25
N ASP A 48 -19.98 11.58 2.54
CA ASP A 48 -21.13 11.41 3.44
C ASP A 48 -21.65 9.96 3.48
N LEU A 49 -20.72 8.99 3.58
CA LEU A 49 -21.02 7.57 3.60
C LEU A 49 -21.21 7.00 5.02
N LYS A 50 -21.23 7.84 6.04
CA LYS A 50 -21.35 7.40 7.43
C LYS A 50 -22.64 6.58 7.65
N GLY A 51 -22.45 5.36 8.18
CA GLY A 51 -23.55 4.42 8.42
C GLY A 51 -24.13 3.76 7.17
N GLN A 52 -23.63 4.09 5.97
CA GLN A 52 -24.10 3.48 4.72
C GLN A 52 -23.55 2.07 4.56
N THR A 53 -24.37 1.20 3.95
CA THR A 53 -23.96 -0.15 3.57
C THR A 53 -23.57 -0.14 2.10
N LEU A 54 -22.33 -0.48 1.80
CA LEU A 54 -21.85 -0.63 0.43
C LEU A 54 -21.92 -2.09 -0.02
N GLY A 55 -21.85 -2.31 -1.32
CA GLY A 55 -21.85 -3.66 -1.90
C GLY A 55 -20.63 -4.47 -1.46
N GLU A 56 -19.44 -3.85 -1.43
CA GLU A 56 -18.21 -4.47 -0.93
C GLU A 56 -17.09 -3.44 -0.70
N VAL A 57 -16.21 -3.75 0.25
CA VAL A 57 -14.93 -3.08 0.43
C VAL A 57 -13.82 -4.10 0.14
N ALA A 58 -12.93 -3.78 -0.80
CA ALA A 58 -11.79 -4.60 -1.17
C ALA A 58 -10.49 -3.85 -0.82
N LEU A 59 -9.76 -4.35 0.15
CA LEU A 59 -8.50 -3.74 0.59
C LEU A 59 -7.40 -4.79 0.62
N GLY A 60 -6.17 -4.34 0.79
CA GLY A 60 -5.07 -5.26 1.02
C GLY A 60 -3.78 -4.58 1.39
N ALA A 61 -2.83 -5.39 1.80
CA ALA A 61 -1.47 -5.00 2.13
C ALA A 61 -0.50 -6.11 1.74
N VAL A 62 0.76 -5.76 1.46
CA VAL A 62 1.82 -6.74 1.19
C VAL A 62 2.39 -7.26 2.50
N ILE A 63 2.68 -6.37 3.44
CA ILE A 63 3.27 -6.70 4.73
C ILE A 63 2.17 -6.66 5.79
N LYS A 64 1.60 -7.85 6.11
CA LYS A 64 0.52 -7.98 7.09
C LYS A 64 0.92 -8.86 8.25
N HIS A 65 0.47 -8.48 9.45
CA HIS A 65 0.53 -9.36 10.60
C HIS A 65 -0.57 -10.43 10.54
N SER A 66 -0.29 -11.60 11.11
CA SER A 66 -1.31 -12.65 11.27
C SER A 66 -2.45 -12.23 12.23
N ARG A 67 -2.21 -11.21 13.07
CA ARG A 67 -3.25 -10.62 13.95
C ARG A 67 -4.36 -9.92 13.16
N ASP A 68 -4.05 -9.44 11.93
CA ASP A 68 -4.97 -8.63 11.14
C ASP A 68 -6.08 -9.47 10.48
N TRP A 69 -5.97 -10.81 10.52
CA TRP A 69 -6.94 -11.76 9.93
C TRP A 69 -7.40 -11.36 8.53
N ASN A 70 -8.53 -10.64 8.46
CA ASN A 70 -9.04 -9.97 7.28
C ASN A 70 -8.95 -8.47 7.52
N LEU A 71 -7.86 -7.86 7.10
CA LEU A 71 -7.57 -6.43 7.29
C LEU A 71 -8.73 -5.54 6.79
N ALA A 72 -9.29 -5.84 5.63
CA ALA A 72 -10.38 -5.08 5.07
C ALA A 72 -11.62 -5.10 5.98
N ARG A 73 -11.91 -6.26 6.58
CA ARG A 73 -13.03 -6.40 7.49
C ARG A 73 -12.83 -5.63 8.77
N GLU A 74 -11.63 -5.68 9.35
CA GLU A 74 -11.31 -4.94 10.56
C GLU A 74 -11.40 -3.43 10.32
N CYS A 75 -10.89 -2.93 9.19
CA CYS A 75 -11.02 -1.53 8.80
C CYS A 75 -12.49 -1.10 8.63
N VAL A 76 -13.34 -1.94 8.03
CA VAL A 76 -14.78 -1.63 7.92
C VAL A 76 -15.46 -1.55 9.28
N ILE A 77 -15.14 -2.45 10.20
CA ILE A 77 -15.73 -2.46 11.56
C ILE A 77 -15.31 -1.22 12.34
N GLU A 78 -14.07 -0.79 12.19
CA GLU A 78 -13.51 0.35 12.90
C GLU A 78 -13.91 1.70 12.28
N SER A 79 -14.16 1.73 10.97
CA SER A 79 -14.53 2.94 10.22
C SER A 79 -15.98 3.38 10.46
N GLY A 80 -16.33 4.53 9.91
CA GLY A 80 -17.70 5.07 9.94
C GLY A 80 -18.72 4.33 9.06
N LEU A 81 -18.34 3.29 8.29
CA LEU A 81 -19.27 2.51 7.47
C LEU A 81 -20.21 1.65 8.32
N ASN A 82 -21.34 1.21 7.72
CA ASN A 82 -22.18 0.21 8.35
C ASN A 82 -21.42 -1.13 8.45
N ILE A 83 -21.41 -1.73 9.62
CA ILE A 83 -20.75 -3.02 9.88
C ILE A 83 -21.29 -4.19 9.02
N ARG A 84 -22.43 -4.03 8.35
CA ARG A 84 -22.98 -5.01 7.41
C ARG A 84 -22.31 -4.97 6.03
N THR A 85 -21.50 -3.94 5.75
CA THR A 85 -20.74 -3.86 4.50
C THR A 85 -19.78 -5.04 4.39
N PRO A 86 -19.88 -5.90 3.38
CA PRO A 86 -18.96 -7.00 3.17
C PRO A 86 -17.54 -6.46 2.88
N ALA A 87 -16.54 -7.22 3.32
CA ALA A 87 -15.16 -6.83 3.05
C ALA A 87 -14.29 -8.03 2.70
N VAL A 88 -13.40 -7.85 1.74
CA VAL A 88 -12.44 -8.85 1.28
C VAL A 88 -11.03 -8.30 1.32
N ASP A 89 -10.13 -9.11 1.86
CA ASP A 89 -8.70 -8.83 1.91
C ASP A 89 -7.99 -9.58 0.80
N LEU A 90 -7.12 -8.91 0.06
CA LEU A 90 -6.37 -9.49 -1.05
C LEU A 90 -4.91 -9.06 -1.06
N GLN A 91 -4.09 -9.78 -1.83
CA GLN A 91 -2.70 -9.46 -2.02
C GLN A 91 -2.25 -9.81 -3.44
N ARG A 92 -1.69 -8.83 -4.12
CA ARG A 92 -1.04 -8.98 -5.43
C ARG A 92 0.24 -8.14 -5.47
N ALA A 93 1.10 -8.31 -4.48
CA ALA A 93 2.32 -7.53 -4.30
C ALA A 93 2.03 -6.02 -4.49
N CYS A 94 2.90 -5.27 -5.19
CA CYS A 94 2.73 -3.83 -5.42
C CYS A 94 1.47 -3.45 -6.22
N GLY A 95 0.81 -4.41 -6.90
CA GLY A 95 -0.43 -4.22 -7.64
C GLY A 95 -1.71 -4.44 -6.83
N THR A 96 -1.62 -4.63 -5.51
CA THR A 96 -2.75 -5.02 -4.65
C THR A 96 -3.93 -4.04 -4.75
N SER A 97 -3.72 -2.74 -4.60
CA SER A 97 -4.80 -1.75 -4.65
C SER A 97 -5.44 -1.64 -6.03
N ILE A 98 -4.65 -1.79 -7.10
CA ILE A 98 -5.16 -1.80 -8.48
C ILE A 98 -6.03 -3.04 -8.70
N GLU A 99 -5.61 -4.21 -8.22
CA GLU A 99 -6.40 -5.44 -8.30
C GLU A 99 -7.71 -5.32 -7.51
N ALA A 100 -7.67 -4.69 -6.32
CA ALA A 100 -8.87 -4.39 -5.56
C ALA A 100 -9.86 -3.54 -6.37
N ALA A 101 -9.38 -2.49 -7.04
CA ALA A 101 -10.20 -1.63 -7.89
C ALA A 101 -10.78 -2.40 -9.09
N ILE A 102 -10.00 -3.24 -9.76
CA ILE A 102 -10.44 -4.10 -10.87
C ILE A 102 -11.51 -5.08 -10.38
N MET A 103 -11.32 -5.69 -9.21
CA MET A 103 -12.28 -6.65 -8.65
C MET A 103 -13.64 -5.97 -8.36
N ILE A 104 -13.64 -4.82 -7.71
CA ILE A 104 -14.88 -4.04 -7.45
C ILE A 104 -15.52 -3.60 -8.78
N ALA A 105 -14.71 -3.09 -9.73
CA ALA A 105 -15.19 -2.68 -11.04
C ALA A 105 -15.88 -3.83 -11.80
N ASN A 106 -15.28 -5.03 -11.78
CA ASN A 106 -15.86 -6.22 -12.40
C ASN A 106 -17.19 -6.62 -11.77
N LYS A 107 -17.30 -6.59 -10.44
CA LYS A 107 -18.56 -6.88 -9.75
C LYS A 107 -19.67 -5.88 -10.11
N ILE A 108 -19.32 -4.59 -10.23
CA ILE A 108 -20.25 -3.55 -10.68
C ILE A 108 -20.64 -3.77 -12.13
N ALA A 109 -19.69 -4.01 -13.02
CA ALA A 109 -19.95 -4.25 -14.44
C ALA A 109 -20.86 -5.46 -14.69
N LEU A 110 -20.78 -6.48 -13.81
CA LEU A 110 -21.63 -7.67 -13.84
C LEU A 110 -22.98 -7.48 -13.11
N GLY A 111 -23.22 -6.30 -12.52
CA GLY A 111 -24.46 -6.01 -11.77
C GLY A 111 -24.58 -6.77 -10.45
N GLN A 112 -23.48 -7.24 -9.88
CA GLN A 112 -23.50 -7.95 -8.60
C GLN A 112 -23.57 -6.97 -7.41
N ILE A 113 -22.97 -5.81 -7.55
CA ILE A 113 -23.01 -4.70 -6.59
C ILE A 113 -23.16 -3.38 -7.34
N GLU A 114 -23.65 -2.34 -6.67
CA GLU A 114 -23.84 -1.00 -7.25
C GLU A 114 -22.63 -0.08 -6.99
N ALA A 115 -22.05 -0.20 -5.83
CA ALA A 115 -20.89 0.58 -5.43
C ALA A 115 -20.02 -0.20 -4.45
N GLY A 116 -18.74 0.14 -4.43
CA GLY A 116 -17.79 -0.40 -3.47
C GLY A 116 -16.59 0.52 -3.27
N ILE A 117 -15.75 0.19 -2.32
CA ILE A 117 -14.49 0.88 -2.08
C ILE A 117 -13.34 -0.09 -2.34
N ALA A 118 -12.34 0.38 -3.05
CA ALA A 118 -11.09 -0.32 -3.25
C ALA A 118 -9.94 0.48 -2.64
N GLY A 119 -8.93 -0.20 -2.13
CA GLY A 119 -7.78 0.49 -1.55
C GLY A 119 -6.68 -0.44 -1.09
N GLY A 120 -5.74 0.13 -0.40
CA GLY A 120 -4.65 -0.62 0.21
C GLY A 120 -3.76 0.25 1.08
N THR A 121 -3.00 -0.44 1.88
CA THR A 121 -2.08 0.13 2.85
C THR A 121 -0.84 -0.73 2.93
N ASP A 122 0.27 -0.12 3.25
CA ASP A 122 1.44 -0.83 3.75
C ASP A 122 2.19 0.03 4.77
N THR A 123 2.69 -0.63 5.81
CA THR A 123 3.67 -0.06 6.72
C THR A 123 4.87 -0.99 6.83
N VAL A 124 6.02 -0.50 6.40
CA VAL A 124 7.31 -1.18 6.58
C VAL A 124 7.80 -1.00 8.01
N SER A 125 7.33 0.05 8.66
CA SER A 125 7.68 0.39 10.05
C SER A 125 7.13 -0.59 11.06
N ASP A 126 5.94 -1.17 10.80
CA ASP A 126 5.30 -2.23 11.61
C ASP A 126 5.42 -3.59 10.91
N ALA A 127 6.61 -3.93 10.42
CA ALA A 127 6.82 -5.20 9.74
C ALA A 127 6.76 -6.38 10.72
N PRO A 128 6.10 -7.51 10.37
CA PRO A 128 6.01 -8.69 11.23
C PRO A 128 7.38 -9.34 11.39
N ILE A 129 7.89 -9.35 12.61
CA ILE A 129 9.08 -10.12 13.00
C ILE A 129 8.63 -11.51 13.40
N VAL A 130 9.21 -12.54 12.80
CA VAL A 130 8.83 -13.93 13.06
C VAL A 130 9.98 -14.73 13.69
N PHE A 131 9.62 -15.80 14.35
CA PHE A 131 10.62 -16.76 14.83
C PHE A 131 11.26 -17.51 13.65
N SER A 132 12.51 -17.91 13.80
CA SER A 132 13.15 -18.81 12.84
C SER A 132 12.31 -20.09 12.65
N ASP A 133 12.28 -20.64 11.42
CA ASP A 133 11.46 -21.82 11.13
C ASP A 133 11.71 -23.01 12.07
N PRO A 134 12.97 -23.34 12.45
CA PRO A 134 13.21 -24.40 13.44
C PRO A 134 12.58 -24.12 14.81
N TYR A 135 12.63 -22.86 15.29
CA TYR A 135 12.04 -22.50 16.57
C TYR A 135 10.51 -22.52 16.50
N ARG A 136 9.95 -21.98 15.45
CA ARG A 136 8.50 -22.00 15.20
C ARG A 136 7.96 -23.43 15.16
N ARG A 137 8.61 -24.34 14.43
CA ARG A 137 8.22 -25.77 14.38
C ARG A 137 8.30 -26.42 15.75
N MET A 138 9.37 -26.17 16.50
CA MET A 138 9.53 -26.69 17.85
C MET A 138 8.37 -26.25 18.75
N LEU A 139 7.97 -24.97 18.71
CA LEU A 139 6.84 -24.46 19.49
C LEU A 139 5.51 -25.08 19.06
N LEU A 140 5.30 -25.29 17.77
CA LEU A 140 4.10 -25.97 17.26
C LEU A 140 4.04 -27.45 17.68
N ASP A 141 5.15 -28.17 17.64
CA ASP A 141 5.24 -29.56 18.13
C ASP A 141 4.92 -29.64 19.62
N MET A 142 5.45 -28.69 20.41
CA MET A 142 5.14 -28.60 21.84
C MET A 142 3.66 -28.28 22.09
N HIS A 143 3.07 -27.39 21.29
CA HIS A 143 1.65 -27.02 21.41
C HIS A 143 0.73 -28.18 21.06
N ALA A 144 1.05 -28.94 20.01
CA ALA A 144 0.28 -30.09 19.54
C ALA A 144 0.42 -31.35 20.45
N ALA A 145 1.38 -31.38 21.35
CA ALA A 145 1.66 -32.55 22.18
C ALA A 145 0.58 -32.77 23.24
N HIS A 146 0.10 -34.01 23.39
CA HIS A 146 -0.93 -34.40 24.32
C HIS A 146 -0.39 -34.85 25.70
N SER A 147 0.90 -35.16 25.81
CA SER A 147 1.56 -35.55 27.05
C SER A 147 2.68 -34.60 27.45
N LEU A 148 2.97 -34.50 28.76
CA LEU A 148 4.10 -33.70 29.24
C LEU A 148 5.43 -34.17 28.68
N GLY A 149 5.64 -35.49 28.51
CA GLY A 149 6.84 -36.07 27.93
C GLY A 149 7.03 -35.61 26.47
N ASP A 150 5.96 -35.60 25.69
CA ASP A 150 6.02 -35.19 24.28
C ASP A 150 6.19 -33.66 24.14
N ARG A 151 5.76 -32.88 25.11
CA ARG A 151 6.04 -31.42 25.15
C ARG A 151 7.50 -31.11 25.42
N ILE A 152 8.19 -31.92 26.18
CA ILE A 152 9.59 -31.69 26.54
C ILE A 152 10.55 -32.20 25.44
N LYS A 153 10.19 -33.25 24.70
CA LYS A 153 11.05 -33.83 23.64
C LYS A 153 11.56 -32.82 22.61
N PRO A 154 10.74 -31.86 22.08
CA PRO A 154 11.24 -30.86 21.16
C PRO A 154 12.32 -29.96 21.72
N LEU A 155 12.32 -29.71 23.05
CA LEU A 155 13.33 -28.88 23.71
C LEU A 155 14.73 -29.48 23.64
N LEU A 156 14.87 -30.80 23.50
CA LEU A 156 16.17 -31.44 23.30
C LEU A 156 16.85 -31.04 22.00
N ARG A 157 16.10 -30.50 21.03
CA ARG A 157 16.61 -29.99 19.74
C ARG A 157 16.90 -28.49 19.78
N PHE A 158 16.63 -27.82 20.89
CA PHE A 158 16.82 -26.39 21.01
C PHE A 158 18.30 -26.00 20.85
N ARG A 159 18.54 -24.98 20.06
CA ARG A 159 19.83 -24.32 19.89
C ARG A 159 19.68 -22.83 20.14
N PRO A 160 20.62 -22.14 20.82
CA PRO A 160 20.50 -20.71 21.06
C PRO A 160 20.30 -19.88 19.79
N GLY A 161 20.84 -20.31 18.66
CA GLY A 161 20.65 -19.67 17.35
C GLY A 161 19.19 -19.64 16.86
N PHE A 162 18.32 -20.52 17.40
CA PHE A 162 16.88 -20.52 17.04
C PHE A 162 16.16 -19.26 17.53
N LEU A 163 16.66 -18.61 18.57
CA LEU A 163 16.07 -17.37 19.10
C LEU A 163 16.31 -16.15 18.20
N LYS A 164 17.18 -16.26 17.18
CA LYS A 164 17.40 -15.16 16.26
C LYS A 164 16.10 -14.89 15.47
N PRO A 165 15.52 -13.69 15.60
CA PRO A 165 14.31 -13.35 14.86
C PRO A 165 14.60 -13.22 13.37
N GLU A 166 13.58 -13.51 12.55
CA GLU A 166 13.61 -13.29 11.11
C GLU A 166 12.74 -12.09 10.75
N PHE A 167 13.32 -11.20 9.94
CA PHE A 167 12.63 -10.03 9.40
C PHE A 167 12.13 -10.33 7.98
N PRO A 168 11.06 -9.68 7.52
CA PRO A 168 10.63 -9.79 6.13
C PRO A 168 11.79 -9.45 5.19
N GLY A 169 12.08 -10.37 4.27
CA GLY A 169 13.16 -10.18 3.31
C GLY A 169 12.81 -9.15 2.25
N VAL A 170 13.75 -8.27 1.91
CA VAL A 170 13.63 -7.31 0.80
C VAL A 170 14.15 -7.87 -0.53
N LYS A 171 14.56 -9.15 -0.53
CA LYS A 171 15.09 -9.85 -1.70
C LYS A 171 14.14 -10.94 -2.15
N GLU A 172 14.01 -11.09 -3.46
CA GLU A 172 13.22 -12.16 -4.06
C GLU A 172 13.90 -13.53 -3.76
N PRO A 173 13.18 -14.50 -3.19
CA PRO A 173 13.80 -15.75 -2.71
C PRO A 173 14.47 -16.61 -3.79
N ARG A 174 14.00 -16.56 -5.04
CA ARG A 174 14.49 -17.40 -6.14
C ARG A 174 15.73 -16.82 -6.80
N THR A 175 15.78 -15.51 -6.99
CA THR A 175 16.88 -14.82 -7.65
C THR A 175 17.91 -14.29 -6.64
N GLY A 176 17.49 -14.07 -5.39
CA GLY A 176 18.30 -13.41 -4.37
C GLY A 176 18.49 -11.91 -4.61
N LEU A 177 17.81 -11.33 -5.62
CA LEU A 177 17.91 -9.93 -5.97
C LEU A 177 16.91 -9.08 -5.17
N SER A 178 17.34 -7.92 -4.73
CA SER A 178 16.43 -6.86 -4.29
C SER A 178 15.76 -6.19 -5.50
N MET A 179 14.68 -5.42 -5.26
CA MET A 179 14.02 -4.65 -6.33
C MET A 179 14.99 -3.69 -7.02
N GLY A 180 15.87 -3.04 -6.27
CA GLY A 180 16.87 -2.15 -6.84
C GLY A 180 17.92 -2.87 -7.68
N GLU A 181 18.41 -4.03 -7.24
CA GLU A 181 19.33 -4.87 -8.04
C GLU A 181 18.65 -5.37 -9.33
N SER A 182 17.39 -5.78 -9.26
CA SER A 182 16.61 -6.20 -10.44
C SER A 182 16.36 -5.04 -11.40
N THR A 183 16.03 -3.86 -10.88
CA THR A 183 15.78 -2.66 -11.72
C THR A 183 17.09 -2.15 -12.35
N GLU A 184 18.22 -2.27 -11.68
CA GLU A 184 19.54 -1.95 -12.26
C GLU A 184 19.83 -2.83 -13.49
N ILE A 185 19.51 -4.14 -13.41
CA ILE A 185 19.62 -5.05 -14.57
C ILE A 185 18.72 -4.57 -15.72
N THR A 186 17.47 -4.28 -15.44
CA THR A 186 16.50 -3.78 -16.43
C THR A 186 16.97 -2.44 -17.04
N ALA A 187 17.51 -1.53 -16.24
CA ALA A 187 18.03 -0.26 -16.71
C ALA A 187 19.18 -0.45 -17.72
N LYS A 188 20.05 -1.42 -17.48
CA LYS A 188 21.14 -1.79 -18.41
C LYS A 188 20.62 -2.47 -19.68
N GLU A 189 19.70 -3.42 -19.54
CA GLU A 189 19.11 -4.12 -20.68
C GLU A 189 18.38 -3.18 -21.65
N TRP A 190 17.76 -2.13 -21.12
CA TRP A 190 17.01 -1.14 -21.90
C TRP A 190 17.81 0.13 -22.19
N ASP A 191 19.09 0.15 -21.86
CA ASP A 191 19.99 1.29 -22.04
C ASP A 191 19.45 2.61 -21.46
N VAL A 192 18.82 2.52 -20.26
CA VAL A 192 18.29 3.70 -19.56
C VAL A 192 19.44 4.45 -18.90
N GLN A 193 19.81 5.58 -19.48
CA GLN A 193 20.94 6.38 -19.03
C GLN A 193 20.71 6.99 -17.64
N ARG A 194 21.76 7.06 -16.84
CA ARG A 194 21.76 7.65 -15.49
C ARG A 194 21.18 9.08 -15.48
N GLU A 195 21.50 9.86 -16.47
CA GLU A 195 21.03 11.24 -16.60
C GLU A 195 19.49 11.30 -16.67
N HIS A 196 18.86 10.44 -17.47
CA HIS A 196 17.39 10.36 -17.59
C HIS A 196 16.72 9.93 -16.28
N GLN A 197 17.36 9.03 -15.53
CA GLN A 197 16.88 8.60 -14.23
C GLN A 197 16.90 9.77 -13.22
N ASP A 198 18.00 10.53 -13.19
CA ASP A 198 18.16 11.68 -12.30
C ASP A 198 17.22 12.84 -12.70
N GLN A 199 17.00 13.08 -14.00
CA GLN A 199 16.02 14.05 -14.50
C GLN A 199 14.60 13.69 -14.09
N LEU A 200 14.22 12.41 -14.20
CA LEU A 200 12.91 11.92 -13.76
C LEU A 200 12.72 12.12 -12.25
N ALA A 201 13.73 11.78 -11.45
CA ALA A 201 13.69 11.97 -10.00
C ALA A 201 13.55 13.45 -9.62
N LEU A 202 14.33 14.33 -10.24
CA LEU A 202 14.21 15.79 -10.04
C LEU A 202 12.80 16.28 -10.40
N ALA A 203 12.31 15.91 -11.59
CA ALA A 203 10.98 16.30 -12.05
C ALA A 203 9.88 15.80 -11.11
N SER A 204 10.02 14.58 -10.57
CA SER A 204 9.07 14.01 -9.59
C SER A 204 9.00 14.85 -8.31
N HIS A 205 10.14 15.19 -7.70
CA HIS A 205 10.17 16.03 -6.50
C HIS A 205 9.63 17.44 -6.76
N THR A 206 10.04 18.07 -7.87
CA THR A 206 9.61 19.42 -8.24
C THR A 206 8.10 19.49 -8.48
N LYS A 207 7.56 18.52 -9.25
CA LYS A 207 6.11 18.47 -9.53
C LYS A 207 5.29 18.18 -8.28
N ALA A 208 5.75 17.27 -7.42
CA ALA A 208 5.05 16.98 -6.18
C ALA A 208 5.03 18.19 -5.24
N ALA A 209 6.15 18.92 -5.10
CA ALA A 209 6.21 20.13 -4.33
C ALA A 209 5.27 21.21 -4.87
N ALA A 210 5.28 21.46 -6.18
CA ALA A 210 4.38 22.42 -6.84
C ALA A 210 2.91 22.04 -6.64
N ALA A 211 2.58 20.74 -6.73
CA ALA A 211 1.21 20.26 -6.53
C ALA A 211 0.69 20.54 -5.12
N TYR A 212 1.53 20.46 -4.09
CA TYR A 212 1.17 20.89 -2.73
C TYR A 212 1.01 22.42 -2.65
N ASP A 213 1.96 23.17 -3.20
CA ASP A 213 1.91 24.65 -3.18
C ASP A 213 0.69 25.22 -3.93
N GLU A 214 0.21 24.52 -4.96
CA GLU A 214 -0.97 24.88 -5.76
C GLU A 214 -2.29 24.34 -5.18
N GLY A 215 -2.27 23.63 -4.05
CA GLY A 215 -3.45 23.03 -3.42
C GLY A 215 -4.07 21.85 -4.21
N PHE A 216 -3.29 21.21 -5.10
CA PHE A 216 -3.80 20.09 -5.90
C PHE A 216 -4.24 18.89 -5.03
N TYR A 217 -3.63 18.74 -3.87
CA TYR A 217 -3.90 17.63 -2.95
C TYR A 217 -4.91 17.96 -1.84
N ASP A 218 -5.42 19.20 -1.75
CA ASP A 218 -6.27 19.67 -0.63
C ASP A 218 -7.55 18.84 -0.46
N ASP A 219 -8.09 18.32 -1.55
CA ASP A 219 -9.28 17.48 -1.55
C ASP A 219 -8.98 15.96 -1.56
N LEU A 220 -7.72 15.56 -1.59
CA LEU A 220 -7.30 14.17 -1.72
C LEU A 220 -6.56 13.65 -0.50
N VAL A 221 -5.70 14.48 0.10
CA VAL A 221 -4.87 14.12 1.25
C VAL A 221 -5.61 14.52 2.53
N VAL A 222 -5.80 13.54 3.39
CA VAL A 222 -6.40 13.74 4.73
C VAL A 222 -5.26 13.73 5.74
N PRO A 223 -5.06 14.80 6.53
CA PRO A 223 -4.07 14.80 7.58
C PRO A 223 -4.24 13.61 8.52
N PHE A 224 -3.13 13.01 8.91
CA PHE A 224 -3.12 11.91 9.87
C PHE A 224 -2.02 12.14 10.90
N GLU A 225 -2.37 12.04 12.17
CA GLU A 225 -1.55 12.55 13.27
C GLU A 225 -1.15 14.03 13.00
N ASP A 226 0.09 14.39 13.24
CA ASP A 226 0.62 15.73 12.99
C ASP A 226 1.22 15.88 11.57
N VAL A 227 0.78 15.04 10.60
CA VAL A 227 1.34 15.00 9.24
C VAL A 227 0.29 15.47 8.23
N GLU A 228 0.61 16.54 7.52
CA GLU A 228 -0.27 17.15 6.51
C GLU A 228 0.21 16.92 5.07
N GLU A 229 1.53 16.72 4.88
CA GLU A 229 2.16 16.50 3.58
C GLU A 229 3.04 15.25 3.55
N ASP A 230 3.31 14.73 2.36
CA ASP A 230 4.26 13.64 2.13
C ASP A 230 5.67 14.05 2.59
N ASN A 231 6.23 13.36 3.56
CA ASN A 231 7.53 13.75 4.15
C ASN A 231 8.76 13.23 3.37
N ASN A 232 8.55 12.58 2.23
CA ASN A 232 9.60 12.10 1.35
C ASN A 232 9.89 13.03 0.17
N ILE A 233 9.15 14.13 0.01
CA ILE A 233 9.40 15.15 -1.01
C ILE A 233 10.62 15.99 -0.62
N ARG A 234 11.58 16.10 -1.52
CA ARG A 234 12.79 16.91 -1.33
C ARG A 234 12.73 18.16 -2.17
N ARG A 235 12.23 19.25 -1.60
CA ARG A 235 12.05 20.55 -2.26
C ARG A 235 13.37 21.19 -2.70
N ASP A 236 14.49 20.81 -2.06
CA ASP A 236 15.84 21.32 -2.32
C ASP A 236 16.67 20.45 -3.27
N THR A 237 16.06 19.46 -3.92
CA THR A 237 16.74 18.58 -4.86
C THR A 237 17.14 19.34 -6.13
N THR A 238 18.36 19.11 -6.61
CA THR A 238 18.86 19.64 -7.89
C THR A 238 19.53 18.52 -8.68
N PHE A 239 19.65 18.70 -9.98
CA PHE A 239 20.32 17.75 -10.87
C PHE A 239 21.77 17.53 -10.44
N GLU A 240 22.49 18.60 -10.05
CA GLU A 240 23.90 18.53 -9.61
C GLU A 240 24.03 17.75 -8.30
N LYS A 241 23.05 17.80 -7.40
CA LYS A 241 23.05 16.99 -6.17
C LYS A 241 22.85 15.52 -6.51
N LEU A 242 21.91 15.20 -7.41
CA LEU A 242 21.60 13.83 -7.83
C LEU A 242 22.79 13.19 -8.56
N SER A 243 23.37 13.89 -9.52
CA SER A 243 24.48 13.39 -10.35
C SER A 243 25.74 13.01 -9.55
N LYS A 244 25.94 13.63 -8.35
CA LYS A 244 27.07 13.33 -7.46
C LYS A 244 26.87 12.08 -6.61
N LEU A 245 25.64 11.51 -6.59
CA LEU A 245 25.36 10.32 -5.78
C LEU A 245 26.01 9.07 -6.41
N LYS A 246 26.56 8.23 -5.54
CA LYS A 246 27.16 6.97 -5.98
C LYS A 246 26.06 5.92 -6.22
N PRO A 247 26.25 5.00 -7.19
CA PRO A 247 25.37 3.86 -7.39
C PRO A 247 25.19 3.05 -6.08
N ALA A 248 23.95 2.65 -5.82
CA ALA A 248 23.56 1.95 -4.61
C ALA A 248 23.49 0.43 -4.79
N PHE A 249 23.05 -0.02 -5.97
CA PHE A 249 22.72 -1.43 -6.22
C PHE A 249 23.78 -2.16 -7.04
N ASP A 250 24.50 -1.48 -7.91
CA ASP A 250 25.68 -2.01 -8.57
C ASP A 250 26.90 -1.12 -8.31
N ARG A 251 27.91 -1.69 -7.67
CA ARG A 251 29.16 -1.01 -7.31
C ARG A 251 30.34 -1.40 -8.21
N SER A 252 30.10 -2.08 -9.33
CA SER A 252 31.15 -2.51 -10.28
C SER A 252 31.80 -1.34 -11.03
N GLY A 253 31.20 -0.16 -11.01
CA GLY A 253 31.57 1.01 -11.80
C GLY A 253 30.60 1.31 -12.94
N GLU A 254 29.71 0.38 -13.27
CA GLU A 254 28.69 0.50 -14.33
C GLU A 254 27.28 0.74 -13.79
N GLY A 255 27.13 0.90 -12.47
CA GLY A 255 25.84 1.13 -11.84
C GLY A 255 25.29 2.52 -12.15
N THR A 256 23.97 2.60 -12.33
CA THR A 256 23.27 3.85 -12.68
C THR A 256 22.29 4.27 -11.59
N MET A 257 21.69 3.32 -10.86
CA MET A 257 20.71 3.61 -9.85
C MET A 257 21.30 4.00 -8.51
N THR A 258 20.82 5.09 -7.94
CA THR A 258 21.29 5.67 -6.68
C THR A 258 20.15 5.79 -5.67
N ALA A 259 20.48 6.16 -4.44
CA ALA A 259 19.49 6.51 -3.43
C ALA A 259 18.65 7.75 -3.82
N GLY A 260 19.12 8.60 -4.74
CA GLY A 260 18.43 9.81 -5.16
C GLY A 260 17.42 9.59 -6.30
N ASN A 261 17.67 8.60 -7.16
CA ASN A 261 16.77 8.23 -8.24
C ASN A 261 15.98 6.93 -7.96
N SER A 262 15.95 6.53 -6.69
CA SER A 262 15.17 5.40 -6.18
C SER A 262 14.22 5.86 -5.10
N THR A 263 13.01 5.26 -5.06
CA THR A 263 12.03 5.59 -4.01
C THR A 263 12.43 4.97 -2.67
N PRO A 264 12.29 5.70 -1.56
CA PRO A 264 12.46 5.11 -0.23
C PRO A 264 11.28 4.20 0.11
N LEU A 265 11.47 3.30 1.07
CA LEU A 265 10.37 2.57 1.68
C LEU A 265 9.48 3.55 2.45
N THR A 266 8.18 3.45 2.26
CA THR A 266 7.18 4.37 2.84
C THR A 266 6.05 3.61 3.51
N ASP A 267 5.41 4.30 4.44
CA ASP A 267 4.18 3.89 5.10
C ASP A 267 3.05 4.77 4.58
N GLY A 268 1.88 4.21 4.36
CA GLY A 268 0.73 4.97 3.89
C GLY A 268 -0.47 4.12 3.51
N ALA A 269 -1.58 4.78 3.24
CA ALA A 269 -2.84 4.16 2.84
C ALA A 269 -3.62 5.05 1.88
N SER A 270 -4.39 4.42 1.00
CA SER A 270 -5.29 5.10 0.08
C SER A 270 -6.53 4.28 -0.22
N ALA A 271 -7.64 4.96 -0.50
CA ALA A 271 -8.91 4.38 -0.88
C ALA A 271 -9.57 5.14 -2.01
N VAL A 272 -10.24 4.43 -2.90
CA VAL A 272 -11.04 4.99 -3.99
C VAL A 272 -12.43 4.37 -3.99
N PRO A 273 -13.50 5.17 -4.14
CA PRO A 273 -14.86 4.67 -4.34
C PRO A 273 -15.05 4.37 -5.83
N VAL A 274 -15.66 3.22 -6.09
CA VAL A 274 -15.96 2.73 -7.44
C VAL A 274 -17.44 2.53 -7.56
N SER A 275 -18.04 3.08 -8.62
CA SER A 275 -19.47 2.99 -8.89
C SER A 275 -19.73 2.98 -10.39
N TYR A 276 -20.98 3.09 -10.82
CA TYR A 276 -21.33 3.19 -12.24
C TYR A 276 -21.83 4.60 -12.59
N THR A 277 -21.73 4.96 -13.86
CA THR A 277 -21.89 6.34 -14.36
C THR A 277 -23.27 6.97 -14.19
N HIS A 278 -24.28 6.21 -13.74
CA HIS A 278 -25.65 6.70 -13.52
C HIS A 278 -26.06 6.67 -12.03
N LEU A 279 -25.21 6.23 -11.13
CA LEU A 279 -25.45 6.37 -9.70
C LEU A 279 -25.14 7.81 -9.30
N THR A 280 -26.16 8.58 -8.99
CA THR A 280 -26.00 9.79 -8.20
C THR A 280 -25.81 9.34 -6.75
N LEU A 281 -24.56 9.26 -6.29
CA LEU A 281 -24.31 9.25 -4.85
C LEU A 281 -25.05 10.46 -4.25
N PRO A 282 -25.67 10.36 -3.08
CA PRO A 282 -26.46 11.44 -2.49
C PRO A 282 -25.59 12.62 -2.00
N THR A 283 -24.58 13.02 -2.75
CA THR A 283 -23.65 14.06 -2.38
C THR A 283 -23.22 14.89 -3.57
N ASN A 284 -22.82 16.11 -3.32
CA ASN A 284 -22.31 17.13 -4.23
C ASN A 284 -21.08 16.71 -5.06
N VAL A 285 -21.08 15.49 -5.63
CA VAL A 285 -20.05 14.98 -6.55
C VAL A 285 -19.97 15.77 -7.86
N GLN A 286 -20.82 16.77 -8.06
CA GLN A 286 -20.73 17.70 -9.19
C GLN A 286 -19.44 18.52 -9.20
N GLN A 287 -18.69 18.59 -8.09
CA GLN A 287 -17.43 19.33 -8.03
C GLN A 287 -16.21 18.54 -8.51
N CYS A 288 -16.32 17.22 -8.70
CA CYS A 288 -15.25 16.42 -9.34
C CYS A 288 -15.25 16.54 -10.88
N ARG A 289 -15.81 17.61 -11.44
CA ARG A 289 -15.66 17.92 -12.86
C ARG A 289 -14.23 18.37 -13.13
N SER A 290 -13.44 17.38 -13.53
CA SER A 290 -12.39 17.52 -14.56
C SER A 290 -11.37 18.65 -14.37
N ARG A 291 -10.40 18.44 -13.48
CA ARG A 291 -9.05 18.94 -13.75
C ARG A 291 -8.29 18.01 -14.75
N TRP A 292 -9.01 17.09 -15.39
CA TRP A 292 -8.46 16.08 -16.32
C TRP A 292 -9.14 16.15 -17.69
N SER A 293 -9.46 17.32 -18.20
CA SER A 293 -9.76 17.49 -19.62
C SER A 293 -8.55 18.14 -20.30
N PRO A 294 -8.14 17.63 -21.49
CA PRO A 294 -6.98 18.14 -22.21
C PRO A 294 -7.14 19.60 -22.62
#